data_aacab67fc584f6473276b8eabc9a748f
#
_entry.id   aacab67fc584f6473276b8eabc9a748f
#
_cell.length_a   1.000
_cell.length_b   1.000
_cell.length_c   1.000
_cell.angle_alpha   90.00
_cell.angle_beta   90.00
_cell.angle_gamma   90.00
#
_symmetry.space_group_name_H-M   'P 1'
#
loop_
_entity.id
_entity.type
_entity.pdbx_description
1 polymer ?
#
loop_
_entity_poly.entity_id
_entity_poly.type
_entity_poly.pdbx_seq_one_letter_code
_entity_poly.pdbx_strand_id
1 'polypeptide(L)'
;MTRSRTLSRSAHSQAGFTVVEMLIATMIMMTITVAVFSMMNPAQGLFQAQPEVSDMQQRLRVGVDTLQKDLIMAGAGTYTGASAGALSFFVAPIMPYRSIGDDTDPSKGIFFREDAITLMYVPPTPAQTTIADTMPQTSAELKVTPQINCDESKKDKLCGFSQGMQVIVFDPSGSWDTMEITEVQPEATPPHLQHNRDRLSTQYDVGANITQIAMHTYYYNSTDLQLMHYDGANTDLPVIDNVVKVQFEYFGEPEPPRLLPTAVLSSPVGPWTTYGPRPPVLGKPSNTSYGDGANCTFQVVDGVQVPRLESLSAGGVGQVPLPPEIFQDGPWCPDESRASRFDADLLRIRRVRVNLRLQVGLPTLRGPAGLLWSNGGTSQSGYHMIPDQEIHFDVTPRNMNLGR
;
A
#
# COMPACT_ATOMS: atom_id res chain seq x y z
N MET A 1 -28.41 -82.40 63.42
CA MET A 1 -27.89 -82.94 62.17
C MET A 1 -27.45 -81.78 61.27
N THR A 2 -26.21 -81.41 61.32
CA THR A 2 -25.65 -80.26 60.55
C THR A 2 -24.69 -80.82 59.50
N ARG A 3 -25.01 -80.69 58.20
CA ARG A 3 -24.23 -81.17 57.05
C ARG A 3 -23.27 -80.07 56.59
N SER A 4 -22.01 -80.23 56.88
CA SER A 4 -20.91 -79.40 56.37
C SER A 4 -20.67 -79.68 54.87
N ARG A 5 -20.82 -78.71 54.00
CA ARG A 5 -20.42 -78.76 52.58
C ARG A 5 -19.02 -78.27 52.47
N THR A 6 -18.09 -79.14 52.24
CA THR A 6 -16.74 -78.83 51.83
C THR A 6 -16.72 -78.35 50.37
N LEU A 7 -16.36 -77.07 50.08
CA LEU A 7 -16.10 -76.56 48.76
C LEU A 7 -14.69 -76.97 48.37
N SER A 8 -14.62 -77.85 47.36
CA SER A 8 -13.36 -78.22 46.71
C SER A 8 -12.87 -77.02 45.88
N ARG A 9 -11.77 -76.38 46.32
CA ARG A 9 -11.02 -75.42 45.50
C ARG A 9 -10.21 -76.23 44.48
N SER A 10 -10.59 -76.15 43.19
CA SER A 10 -9.76 -76.60 42.08
C SER A 10 -8.54 -75.68 41.98
N ALA A 11 -7.37 -76.23 42.29
CA ALA A 11 -6.11 -75.57 42.03
C ALA A 11 -5.88 -75.56 40.52
N HIS A 12 -6.05 -74.38 39.92
CA HIS A 12 -5.61 -74.19 38.55
C HIS A 12 -4.06 -74.25 38.56
N SER A 13 -3.52 -75.23 37.89
CA SER A 13 -2.11 -75.32 37.68
C SER A 13 -1.69 -74.13 36.79
N GLN A 14 -0.86 -73.25 37.33
CA GLN A 14 -0.23 -72.18 36.54
C GLN A 14 0.84 -72.85 35.69
N ALA A 15 0.52 -73.21 34.46
CA ALA A 15 1.48 -73.57 33.46
C ALA A 15 2.25 -72.28 33.01
N GLY A 16 3.54 -72.25 33.26
CA GLY A 16 4.41 -71.13 32.81
C GLY A 16 4.49 -71.12 31.29
N PHE A 17 4.62 -69.93 30.72
CA PHE A 17 4.79 -69.76 29.26
C PHE A 17 6.10 -70.38 28.78
N THR A 18 6.03 -71.04 27.64
CA THR A 18 7.21 -71.53 26.95
C THR A 18 7.96 -70.39 26.26
N VAL A 19 9.28 -70.55 26.10
CA VAL A 19 10.12 -69.57 25.38
C VAL A 19 9.60 -69.37 23.94
N VAL A 20 9.06 -70.42 23.32
CA VAL A 20 8.51 -70.38 21.94
C VAL A 20 7.22 -69.54 21.90
N GLU A 21 6.34 -69.67 22.88
CA GLU A 21 5.13 -68.85 22.99
C GLU A 21 5.46 -67.37 23.16
N MET A 22 6.48 -67.05 23.95
CA MET A 22 6.97 -65.67 24.08
C MET A 22 7.55 -65.13 22.78
N LEU A 23 8.31 -65.91 22.02
CA LEU A 23 8.83 -65.54 20.71
C LEU A 23 7.72 -65.27 19.69
N ILE A 24 6.72 -66.15 19.64
CA ILE A 24 5.56 -65.95 18.74
C ILE A 24 4.76 -64.70 19.15
N ALA A 25 4.50 -64.53 20.44
CA ALA A 25 3.76 -63.35 20.92
C ALA A 25 4.51 -62.05 20.64
N THR A 26 5.84 -62.00 20.80
CA THR A 26 6.64 -60.82 20.46
C THR A 26 6.71 -60.55 18.96
N MET A 27 6.77 -61.56 18.08
CA MET A 27 6.63 -61.41 16.63
C MET A 27 5.29 -60.84 16.23
N ILE A 28 4.21 -61.38 16.77
CA ILE A 28 2.85 -60.85 16.49
C ILE A 28 2.72 -59.41 16.97
N MET A 29 3.19 -59.11 18.19
CA MET A 29 3.17 -57.76 18.73
C MET A 29 3.98 -56.79 17.88
N MET A 30 5.14 -57.19 17.39
CA MET A 30 6.01 -56.38 16.52
C MET A 30 5.32 -56.08 15.16
N THR A 31 4.69 -57.09 14.55
CA THR A 31 3.95 -56.90 13.30
C THR A 31 2.72 -55.98 13.46
N ILE A 32 1.99 -56.13 14.56
CA ILE A 32 0.86 -55.24 14.87
C ILE A 32 1.34 -53.82 15.12
N THR A 33 2.43 -53.67 15.89
CA THR A 33 3.01 -52.35 16.19
C THR A 33 3.48 -51.66 14.91
N VAL A 34 4.19 -52.37 14.02
CA VAL A 34 4.60 -51.81 12.71
C VAL A 34 3.37 -51.41 11.87
N ALA A 35 2.34 -52.26 11.84
CA ALA A 35 1.11 -51.93 11.10
C ALA A 35 0.40 -50.69 11.66
N VAL A 36 0.33 -50.54 12.98
CA VAL A 36 -0.27 -49.35 13.63
C VAL A 36 0.57 -48.10 13.34
N PHE A 37 1.90 -48.18 13.46
CA PHE A 37 2.78 -47.04 13.14
C PHE A 37 2.68 -46.63 11.65
N SER A 38 2.58 -47.64 10.74
CA SER A 38 2.41 -47.32 9.30
C SER A 38 1.11 -46.64 8.96
N MET A 39 0.04 -46.87 9.73
CA MET A 39 -1.23 -46.15 9.60
C MET A 39 -1.22 -44.78 10.28
N MET A 40 -0.49 -44.61 11.37
CA MET A 40 -0.44 -43.37 12.13
C MET A 40 0.39 -42.28 11.43
N ASN A 41 1.47 -42.62 10.72
CA ASN A 41 2.34 -41.67 10.03
C ASN A 41 1.60 -40.78 9.02
N PRO A 42 0.81 -41.31 8.08
CA PRO A 42 0.04 -40.46 7.15
C PRO A 42 -1.07 -39.68 7.86
N ALA A 43 -1.68 -40.24 8.90
CA ALA A 43 -2.69 -39.55 9.69
C ALA A 43 -2.12 -38.34 10.43
N GLN A 44 -0.94 -38.44 11.01
CA GLN A 44 -0.27 -37.30 11.66
C GLN A 44 0.04 -36.18 10.67
N GLY A 45 0.47 -36.51 9.45
CA GLY A 45 0.68 -35.52 8.40
C GLY A 45 -0.60 -34.75 8.02
N LEU A 46 -1.73 -35.44 7.95
CA LEU A 46 -3.03 -34.82 7.67
C LEU A 46 -3.50 -33.91 8.84
N PHE A 47 -3.28 -34.33 10.08
CA PHE A 47 -3.61 -33.53 11.24
C PHE A 47 -2.77 -32.24 11.34
N GLN A 48 -1.54 -32.25 10.88
CA GLN A 48 -0.69 -31.06 10.81
C GLN A 48 -1.02 -30.20 9.59
N ALA A 49 -1.38 -30.79 8.46
CA ALA A 49 -1.66 -30.08 7.22
C ALA A 49 -2.92 -29.22 7.28
N GLN A 50 -3.99 -29.69 7.91
CA GLN A 50 -5.26 -28.96 7.98
C GLN A 50 -5.16 -27.59 8.68
N PRO A 51 -4.58 -27.46 9.89
CA PRO A 51 -4.42 -26.17 10.53
C PRO A 51 -3.50 -25.23 9.73
N GLU A 52 -2.45 -25.74 9.11
CA GLU A 52 -1.54 -24.94 8.29
C GLU A 52 -2.23 -24.38 7.04
N VAL A 53 -3.08 -25.17 6.36
CA VAL A 53 -3.89 -24.68 5.23
C VAL A 53 -4.89 -23.62 5.69
N SER A 54 -5.55 -23.88 6.81
CA SER A 54 -6.51 -22.92 7.38
C SER A 54 -5.83 -21.59 7.76
N ASP A 55 -4.66 -21.66 8.39
CA ASP A 55 -3.87 -20.50 8.78
C ASP A 55 -3.37 -19.73 7.55
N MET A 56 -2.88 -20.41 6.53
CA MET A 56 -2.46 -19.79 5.26
C MET A 56 -3.65 -19.07 4.57
N GLN A 57 -4.84 -19.69 4.55
CA GLN A 57 -6.04 -19.05 4.00
C GLN A 57 -6.46 -17.84 4.81
N GLN A 58 -6.36 -17.90 6.14
CA GLN A 58 -6.70 -16.77 7.00
C GLN A 58 -5.71 -15.60 6.78
N ARG A 59 -4.40 -15.87 6.70
CA ARG A 59 -3.37 -14.86 6.39
C ARG A 59 -3.61 -14.21 5.03
N LEU A 60 -3.90 -15.01 4.00
CA LEU A 60 -4.27 -14.49 2.68
C LEU A 60 -5.46 -13.56 2.75
N ARG A 61 -6.53 -13.97 3.44
CA ARG A 61 -7.74 -13.18 3.54
C ARG A 61 -7.50 -11.84 4.23
N VAL A 62 -6.80 -11.85 5.37
CA VAL A 62 -6.48 -10.61 6.10
C VAL A 62 -5.63 -9.67 5.25
N GLY A 63 -4.60 -10.19 4.59
CA GLY A 63 -3.73 -9.38 3.75
C GLY A 63 -4.43 -8.80 2.53
N VAL A 64 -5.27 -9.59 1.86
CA VAL A 64 -6.06 -9.12 0.73
C VAL A 64 -7.04 -8.04 1.17
N ASP A 65 -7.77 -8.25 2.26
CA ASP A 65 -8.74 -7.28 2.78
C ASP A 65 -8.06 -5.94 3.13
N THR A 66 -6.88 -5.99 3.74
CA THR A 66 -6.11 -4.80 4.11
C THR A 66 -5.62 -4.04 2.87
N LEU A 67 -4.95 -4.74 1.95
CA LEU A 67 -4.47 -4.16 0.69
C LEU A 67 -5.61 -3.59 -0.16
N GLN A 68 -6.71 -4.34 -0.29
CA GLN A 68 -7.86 -3.91 -1.09
C GLN A 68 -8.51 -2.65 -0.53
N LYS A 69 -8.62 -2.55 0.80
CA LYS A 69 -9.18 -1.37 1.47
C LYS A 69 -8.38 -0.11 1.15
N ASP A 70 -7.05 -0.16 1.31
CA ASP A 70 -6.21 1.01 1.09
C ASP A 70 -6.08 1.33 -0.40
N LEU A 71 -6.02 0.32 -1.28
CA LEU A 71 -6.05 0.52 -2.72
C LEU A 71 -7.34 1.19 -3.21
N ILE A 72 -8.51 0.82 -2.66
CA ILE A 72 -9.79 1.48 -3.00
C ILE A 72 -9.79 2.94 -2.57
N MET A 73 -9.15 3.24 -1.43
CA MET A 73 -9.09 4.60 -0.89
C MET A 73 -8.07 5.49 -1.60
N ALA A 74 -7.10 4.92 -2.33
CA ALA A 74 -6.07 5.70 -3.02
C ALA A 74 -6.66 6.83 -3.87
N GLY A 75 -6.11 8.04 -3.71
CA GLY A 75 -6.62 9.26 -4.33
C GLY A 75 -7.91 9.81 -3.76
N ALA A 76 -8.48 9.17 -2.71
CA ALA A 76 -9.67 9.68 -2.03
C ALA A 76 -9.40 11.03 -1.37
N GLY A 77 -10.48 11.79 -1.25
CA GLY A 77 -10.49 13.08 -0.58
C GLY A 77 -10.40 14.25 -1.56
N THR A 78 -11.20 15.22 -1.25
CA THR A 78 -11.17 16.54 -1.89
C THR A 78 -10.88 17.56 -0.80
N TYR A 79 -10.08 18.55 -1.13
CA TYR A 79 -10.00 19.73 -0.29
C TYR A 79 -11.36 20.43 -0.23
N THR A 80 -11.71 21.00 0.91
CA THR A 80 -12.98 21.66 1.23
C THR A 80 -13.68 22.28 0.03
N GLY A 81 -14.66 21.57 -0.47
CA GLY A 81 -15.41 22.00 -1.63
C GLY A 81 -14.67 21.82 -2.95
N ALA A 82 -15.42 21.89 -4.02
CA ALA A 82 -14.99 21.61 -5.39
C ALA A 82 -13.96 22.60 -5.98
N SER A 83 -13.50 23.58 -5.23
CA SER A 83 -12.62 24.64 -5.75
C SER A 83 -11.20 24.17 -6.06
N ALA A 84 -10.67 23.19 -5.31
CA ALA A 84 -9.31 22.68 -5.52
C ALA A 84 -9.27 21.38 -6.34
N GLY A 85 -10.34 20.59 -6.32
CA GLY A 85 -10.41 19.30 -7.00
C GLY A 85 -9.88 18.12 -6.15
N ALA A 86 -9.81 16.96 -6.76
CA ALA A 86 -9.32 15.73 -6.12
C ALA A 86 -7.79 15.78 -5.91
N LEU A 87 -7.29 15.04 -4.92
CA LEU A 87 -5.86 14.94 -4.64
C LEU A 87 -5.05 14.52 -5.87
N SER A 88 -5.59 13.65 -6.71
CA SER A 88 -4.98 13.18 -7.97
C SER A 88 -4.73 14.26 -9.03
N PHE A 89 -5.22 15.49 -8.83
CA PHE A 89 -4.85 16.65 -9.65
C PHE A 89 -3.54 17.31 -9.20
N PHE A 90 -2.99 16.93 -8.08
CA PHE A 90 -1.78 17.55 -7.52
C PHE A 90 -0.66 16.55 -7.33
N VAL A 91 -1.00 15.33 -6.90
CA VAL A 91 -0.05 14.30 -6.49
C VAL A 91 -0.47 12.98 -7.11
N ALA A 92 0.50 12.14 -7.50
CA ALA A 92 0.22 10.75 -7.85
C ALA A 92 -0.11 9.96 -6.57
N PRO A 93 -1.34 9.51 -6.38
CA PRO A 93 -1.74 8.85 -5.14
C PRO A 93 -1.32 7.39 -5.07
N ILE A 94 -0.75 6.85 -6.14
CA ILE A 94 -0.21 5.49 -6.24
C ILE A 94 1.21 5.61 -6.78
N MET A 95 2.18 5.16 -5.99
CA MET A 95 3.59 5.20 -6.34
C MET A 95 4.20 3.80 -6.25
N PRO A 96 4.83 3.28 -7.31
CA PRO A 96 5.39 1.92 -7.37
C PRO A 96 6.77 1.84 -6.69
N TYR A 97 6.92 2.42 -5.52
CA TYR A 97 8.13 2.44 -4.71
C TYR A 97 7.80 2.78 -3.26
N ARG A 98 8.74 2.57 -2.35
CA ARG A 98 8.62 3.06 -0.99
C ARG A 98 8.90 4.56 -1.00
N SER A 99 7.88 5.37 -0.83
CA SER A 99 8.06 6.79 -0.55
C SER A 99 8.57 6.93 0.88
N ILE A 100 9.83 7.31 1.00
CA ILE A 100 10.41 7.71 2.29
C ILE A 100 10.20 9.21 2.38
N GLY A 101 9.27 9.65 3.23
CA GLY A 101 8.91 11.05 3.37
C GLY A 101 10.05 12.00 3.78
N ASP A 102 11.23 11.46 4.07
CA ASP A 102 12.35 12.19 4.67
C ASP A 102 13.60 12.26 3.77
N ASP A 103 13.59 11.70 2.57
CA ASP A 103 14.75 11.78 1.68
C ASP A 103 14.68 13.05 0.82
N THR A 104 15.34 14.10 1.31
CA THR A 104 15.44 15.40 0.64
C THR A 104 16.52 15.44 -0.45
N ASP A 105 17.20 14.33 -0.71
CA ASP A 105 18.28 14.26 -1.68
C ASP A 105 17.75 13.89 -3.09
N PRO A 106 17.61 14.85 -4.01
CA PRO A 106 17.14 14.57 -5.36
C PRO A 106 18.11 13.71 -6.19
N SER A 107 19.35 13.50 -5.70
CA SER A 107 20.34 12.62 -6.38
C SER A 107 20.08 11.14 -6.10
N LYS A 108 19.32 10.80 -5.05
CA LYS A 108 18.86 9.45 -4.80
C LYS A 108 17.67 9.18 -5.73
N GLY A 109 17.92 8.47 -6.82
CA GLY A 109 16.93 8.18 -7.84
C GLY A 109 15.66 7.53 -7.26
N ILE A 110 14.51 7.88 -7.81
CA ILE A 110 13.25 7.18 -7.58
C ILE A 110 13.36 5.86 -8.33
N PHE A 111 13.41 4.75 -7.63
CA PHE A 111 13.53 3.43 -8.23
C PHE A 111 12.18 2.73 -8.21
N PHE A 112 11.68 2.42 -9.38
CA PHE A 112 10.53 1.53 -9.53
C PHE A 112 10.80 0.19 -8.84
N ARG A 113 9.79 -0.32 -8.10
CA ARG A 113 9.83 -1.64 -7.48
C ARG A 113 8.52 -2.36 -7.76
N GLU A 114 8.61 -3.53 -8.36
CA GLU A 114 7.43 -4.38 -8.61
C GLU A 114 6.80 -4.92 -7.32
N ASP A 115 7.58 -4.99 -6.25
CA ASP A 115 7.22 -5.58 -4.96
C ASP A 115 6.92 -4.52 -3.87
N ALA A 116 6.79 -3.25 -4.26
CA ALA A 116 6.46 -2.16 -3.34
C ALA A 116 5.44 -1.20 -3.96
N ILE A 117 4.56 -0.68 -3.12
CA ILE A 117 3.56 0.31 -3.49
C ILE A 117 3.31 1.26 -2.33
N THR A 118 3.32 2.56 -2.61
CA THR A 118 2.87 3.60 -1.68
C THR A 118 1.53 4.14 -2.15
N LEU A 119 0.58 4.22 -1.22
CA LEU A 119 -0.79 4.66 -1.43
C LEU A 119 -1.04 5.90 -0.59
N MET A 120 -1.63 6.93 -1.19
CA MET A 120 -1.98 8.18 -0.50
C MET A 120 -3.45 8.50 -0.67
N TYR A 121 -4.09 8.95 0.41
CA TYR A 121 -5.45 9.47 0.39
C TYR A 121 -5.70 10.42 1.57
N VAL A 122 -6.67 11.31 1.40
CA VAL A 122 -7.17 12.17 2.46
C VAL A 122 -8.31 11.42 3.17
N PRO A 123 -8.18 11.08 4.46
CA PRO A 123 -9.26 10.44 5.21
C PRO A 123 -10.42 11.43 5.39
N PRO A 124 -11.63 10.97 5.76
CA PRO A 124 -12.73 11.86 6.14
C PRO A 124 -12.36 12.61 7.42
N THR A 125 -11.87 13.83 7.28
CA THR A 125 -11.29 14.63 8.36
C THR A 125 -11.73 16.09 8.28
N PRO A 126 -11.94 16.77 9.40
CA PRO A 126 -12.08 18.22 9.45
C PRO A 126 -10.73 18.96 9.33
N ALA A 127 -9.59 18.27 9.43
CA ALA A 127 -8.26 18.85 9.42
C ALA A 127 -7.86 19.34 8.02
N GLN A 128 -8.41 20.47 7.62
CA GLN A 128 -8.18 21.13 6.32
C GLN A 128 -8.11 22.63 6.51
N THR A 129 -7.10 23.28 5.90
CA THR A 129 -6.91 24.73 5.91
C THR A 129 -6.02 25.16 4.74
N THR A 130 -5.66 26.43 4.68
CA THR A 130 -4.72 27.01 3.70
C THR A 130 -3.61 27.78 4.38
N ILE A 131 -2.49 27.97 3.68
CA ILE A 131 -1.41 28.85 4.08
C ILE A 131 -1.93 30.30 4.10
N ALA A 132 -1.72 31.01 5.23
CA ALA A 132 -2.13 32.40 5.42
C ALA A 132 -1.01 33.41 5.08
N ASP A 133 0.25 33.02 5.31
CA ASP A 133 1.45 33.81 4.98
C ASP A 133 2.42 32.95 4.18
N THR A 134 3.11 33.56 3.21
CA THR A 134 4.12 32.88 2.40
C THR A 134 5.14 32.18 3.29
N MET A 135 5.34 30.89 3.04
CA MET A 135 6.24 30.02 3.81
C MET A 135 7.53 29.75 3.06
N PRO A 136 8.67 30.22 3.55
CA PRO A 136 9.97 29.84 3.00
C PRO A 136 10.30 28.38 3.30
N GLN A 137 11.18 27.79 2.50
CA GLN A 137 11.60 26.39 2.65
C GLN A 137 12.15 26.01 4.04
N THR A 138 12.71 26.98 4.75
CA THR A 138 13.35 26.79 6.07
C THR A 138 12.40 27.09 7.24
N SER A 139 11.11 27.29 6.98
CA SER A 139 10.15 27.54 8.05
C SER A 139 9.92 26.26 8.84
N ALA A 140 9.94 26.35 10.15
CA ALA A 140 9.56 25.27 11.07
C ALA A 140 8.06 25.30 11.43
N GLU A 141 7.33 26.29 10.96
CA GLU A 141 5.90 26.48 11.26
C GLU A 141 5.11 26.85 10.01
N LEU A 142 3.88 26.34 9.94
CA LEU A 142 2.88 26.67 8.95
C LEU A 142 1.93 27.72 9.52
N LYS A 143 2.01 28.95 9.03
CA LYS A 143 1.03 29.98 9.34
C LYS A 143 -0.23 29.74 8.50
N VAL A 144 -1.35 29.48 9.15
CA VAL A 144 -2.53 28.94 8.48
C VAL A 144 -3.76 29.82 8.68
N THR A 145 -4.70 29.68 7.77
CA THR A 145 -6.01 30.32 7.87
C THR A 145 -6.86 29.62 8.94
N PRO A 146 -7.59 30.36 9.80
CA PRO A 146 -8.51 29.75 10.75
C PRO A 146 -9.53 28.85 10.04
N GLN A 147 -9.84 27.70 10.63
CA GLN A 147 -10.89 26.81 10.13
C GLN A 147 -12.29 27.40 10.40
N ILE A 148 -13.15 27.39 9.39
CA ILE A 148 -14.46 28.03 9.43
C ILE A 148 -15.43 27.32 10.39
N ASN A 149 -15.25 26.00 10.61
CA ASN A 149 -16.19 25.18 11.36
C ASN A 149 -15.78 24.91 12.81
N CYS A 150 -14.80 25.60 13.33
CA CYS A 150 -14.39 25.49 14.73
C CYS A 150 -15.30 26.30 15.65
N ASP A 151 -15.51 25.79 16.86
CA ASP A 151 -16.31 26.44 17.89
C ASP A 151 -15.59 27.70 18.41
N GLU A 152 -16.08 28.87 18.02
CA GLU A 152 -15.52 30.17 18.43
C GLU A 152 -15.50 30.34 19.96
N SER A 153 -16.41 29.67 20.69
CA SER A 153 -16.47 29.76 22.16
C SER A 153 -15.27 29.12 22.83
N LYS A 154 -14.61 28.18 22.17
CA LYS A 154 -13.41 27.49 22.67
C LYS A 154 -12.10 28.17 22.31
N LYS A 155 -12.14 29.25 21.52
CA LYS A 155 -10.97 29.94 20.97
C LYS A 155 -10.03 29.03 20.15
N ASP A 156 -10.49 27.86 19.79
CA ASP A 156 -9.73 26.88 19.02
C ASP A 156 -10.02 27.12 17.52
N LYS A 157 -9.11 27.82 16.86
CA LYS A 157 -9.22 28.11 15.42
C LYS A 157 -8.72 26.96 14.52
N LEU A 158 -8.20 25.88 15.10
CA LEU A 158 -7.61 24.74 14.39
C LEU A 158 -8.12 23.39 14.92
N CYS A 159 -9.40 23.35 15.28
CA CYS A 159 -10.04 22.23 16.00
C CYS A 159 -9.97 20.85 15.29
N GLY A 160 -9.64 20.83 14.00
CA GLY A 160 -9.45 19.59 13.25
C GLY A 160 -8.04 19.01 13.35
N PHE A 161 -7.07 19.81 13.80
CA PHE A 161 -5.67 19.41 13.84
C PHE A 161 -5.25 18.97 15.25
N SER A 162 -4.33 18.00 15.32
CA SER A 162 -3.75 17.52 16.57
C SER A 162 -2.28 17.20 16.39
N GLN A 163 -1.54 17.24 17.49
CA GLN A 163 -0.15 16.79 17.53
C GLN A 163 -0.05 15.29 17.12
N GLY A 164 1.00 14.93 16.38
CA GLY A 164 1.22 13.59 15.82
C GLY A 164 0.45 13.32 14.52
N MET A 165 -0.36 14.27 14.04
CA MET A 165 -1.11 14.11 12.79
C MET A 165 -0.19 14.27 11.58
N GLN A 166 -0.27 13.33 10.62
CA GLN A 166 0.37 13.47 9.32
C GLN A 166 -0.45 14.39 8.42
N VAL A 167 0.18 15.40 7.86
CA VAL A 167 -0.44 16.35 6.94
C VAL A 167 0.35 16.45 5.65
N ILE A 168 -0.35 16.83 4.58
CA ILE A 168 0.24 17.22 3.30
C ILE A 168 -0.01 18.69 3.06
N VAL A 169 1.00 19.44 2.67
CA VAL A 169 0.87 20.76 2.06
C VAL A 169 1.05 20.59 0.55
N PHE A 170 0.22 21.22 -0.24
CA PHE A 170 0.28 21.15 -1.69
C PHE A 170 -0.29 22.39 -2.34
N ASP A 171 0.15 22.68 -3.55
CA ASP A 171 -0.27 23.84 -4.34
C ASP A 171 -0.76 23.45 -5.74
N PRO A 172 -1.37 24.38 -6.48
CA PRO A 172 -1.87 24.11 -7.84
C PRO A 172 -0.80 23.73 -8.87
N SER A 173 0.49 23.98 -8.60
CA SER A 173 1.58 23.62 -9.51
C SER A 173 1.94 22.13 -9.42
N GLY A 174 1.41 21.43 -8.40
CA GLY A 174 1.72 20.03 -8.09
C GLY A 174 2.90 19.87 -7.12
N SER A 175 3.39 20.96 -6.51
CA SER A 175 4.36 20.89 -5.41
C SER A 175 3.68 20.37 -4.15
N TRP A 176 4.33 19.47 -3.44
CA TRP A 176 3.81 18.89 -2.21
C TRP A 176 4.91 18.48 -1.24
N ASP A 177 4.58 18.51 0.05
CA ASP A 177 5.38 17.97 1.14
C ASP A 177 4.48 17.33 2.18
N THR A 178 4.94 16.23 2.77
CA THR A 178 4.29 15.60 3.92
C THR A 178 5.09 15.86 5.18
N MET A 179 4.41 16.01 6.31
CA MET A 179 5.03 16.28 7.59
C MET A 179 4.13 15.87 8.76
N GLU A 180 4.74 15.66 9.91
CA GLU A 180 4.02 15.42 11.16
C GLU A 180 3.88 16.74 11.92
N ILE A 181 2.67 17.00 12.43
CA ILE A 181 2.43 18.16 13.31
C ILE A 181 3.02 17.87 14.69
N THR A 182 3.96 18.70 15.10
CA THR A 182 4.59 18.61 16.43
C THR A 182 3.88 19.45 17.48
N GLU A 183 3.23 20.53 17.07
CA GLU A 183 2.46 21.41 17.97
C GLU A 183 1.37 22.16 17.19
N VAL A 184 0.21 22.36 17.82
CA VAL A 184 -0.90 23.18 17.30
C VAL A 184 -1.04 24.43 18.15
N GLN A 185 -0.94 25.62 17.53
CA GLN A 185 -1.05 26.92 18.21
C GLN A 185 -2.29 27.68 17.68
N PRO A 186 -3.50 27.35 18.16
CA PRO A 186 -4.74 27.87 17.61
C PRO A 186 -5.03 29.33 17.99
N GLU A 187 -4.44 29.83 19.10
CA GLU A 187 -4.67 31.21 19.59
C GLU A 187 -3.73 32.24 18.93
N ALA A 188 -2.69 31.79 18.23
CA ALA A 188 -1.78 32.68 17.52
C ALA A 188 -2.50 33.47 16.41
N THR A 189 -1.90 34.57 15.94
CA THR A 189 -2.46 35.41 14.89
C THR A 189 -1.41 35.69 13.81
N PRO A 190 -1.47 35.01 12.64
CA PRO A 190 -2.37 33.91 12.29
C PRO A 190 -2.12 32.63 13.13
N PRO A 191 -3.06 31.66 13.18
CA PRO A 191 -2.80 30.37 13.84
C PRO A 191 -1.65 29.60 13.20
N HIS A 192 -0.94 28.82 14.00
CA HIS A 192 0.27 28.10 13.54
C HIS A 192 0.13 26.59 13.77
N LEU A 193 0.71 25.82 12.83
CA LEU A 193 1.02 24.39 12.97
C LEU A 193 2.53 24.24 12.90
N GLN A 194 3.17 23.74 13.96
CA GLN A 194 4.59 23.40 13.92
C GLN A 194 4.75 21.97 13.33
N HIS A 195 5.87 21.73 12.68
CA HIS A 195 6.14 20.46 12.02
C HIS A 195 7.57 19.95 12.26
N ASN A 196 7.79 18.66 12.03
CA ASN A 196 9.05 17.97 12.28
C ASN A 196 10.06 18.08 11.12
N ARG A 197 9.74 18.72 10.01
CA ARG A 197 10.66 18.84 8.88
C ARG A 197 11.63 19.99 9.04
N ASP A 198 12.92 19.72 8.77
CA ASP A 198 13.96 20.74 8.79
C ASP A 198 13.86 21.66 7.57
N ARG A 199 13.39 21.14 6.43
CA ARG A 199 13.26 21.89 5.20
C ARG A 199 12.14 21.35 4.31
N LEU A 200 11.35 22.27 3.75
CA LEU A 200 10.35 21.97 2.72
C LEU A 200 11.01 21.87 1.34
N SER A 201 10.40 21.14 0.42
CA SER A 201 10.88 20.99 -0.96
C SER A 201 10.84 22.31 -1.73
N THR A 202 9.88 23.18 -1.42
CA THR A 202 9.70 24.50 -2.05
C THR A 202 9.19 25.52 -1.04
N GLN A 203 9.16 26.80 -1.45
CA GLN A 203 8.36 27.83 -0.81
C GLN A 203 6.89 27.60 -1.17
N TYR A 204 6.00 27.75 -0.19
CA TYR A 204 4.56 27.73 -0.40
C TYR A 204 3.97 29.13 -0.22
N ASP A 205 3.21 29.57 -1.23
CA ASP A 205 2.56 30.86 -1.21
C ASP A 205 1.19 30.82 -0.52
N VAL A 206 0.66 31.99 -0.20
CA VAL A 206 -0.67 32.15 0.39
C VAL A 206 -1.72 31.42 -0.46
N GLY A 207 -2.54 30.60 0.21
CA GLY A 207 -3.59 29.82 -0.44
C GLY A 207 -3.19 28.38 -0.81
N ALA A 208 -1.91 27.98 -0.62
CA ALA A 208 -1.55 26.57 -0.69
C ALA A 208 -2.35 25.77 0.35
N ASN A 209 -2.72 24.55 -0.02
CA ASN A 209 -3.65 23.74 0.77
C ASN A 209 -2.90 22.88 1.80
N ILE A 210 -3.51 22.70 2.97
CA ILE A 210 -3.04 21.78 4.01
C ILE A 210 -4.19 20.89 4.42
N THR A 211 -3.95 19.58 4.41
CA THR A 211 -4.93 18.61 4.88
C THR A 211 -4.26 17.41 5.55
N GLN A 212 -4.98 16.73 6.42
CA GLN A 212 -4.55 15.43 6.92
C GLN A 212 -4.37 14.47 5.74
N ILE A 213 -3.31 13.65 5.79
CA ILE A 213 -3.04 12.60 4.80
C ILE A 213 -2.85 11.26 5.50
N ALA A 214 -3.36 10.20 4.88
CA ALA A 214 -2.98 8.84 5.18
C ALA A 214 -2.06 8.35 4.07
N MET A 215 -0.90 7.84 4.45
CA MET A 215 0.09 7.29 3.54
C MET A 215 0.43 5.88 3.99
N HIS A 216 0.22 4.90 3.13
CA HIS A 216 0.44 3.49 3.41
C HIS A 216 1.39 2.92 2.37
N THR A 217 2.51 2.37 2.82
CA THR A 217 3.46 1.68 1.94
C THR A 217 3.44 0.19 2.24
N TYR A 218 3.17 -0.60 1.24
CA TYR A 218 3.30 -2.06 1.28
C TYR A 218 4.54 -2.47 0.50
N TYR A 219 5.36 -3.34 1.08
CA TYR A 219 6.56 -3.81 0.41
C TYR A 219 6.94 -5.22 0.89
N TYR A 220 7.61 -5.95 0.02
CA TYR A 220 8.08 -7.29 0.32
C TYR A 220 9.44 -7.25 1.01
N ASN A 221 9.54 -7.87 2.20
CA ASN A 221 10.78 -8.16 2.89
C ASN A 221 11.20 -9.60 2.56
N SER A 222 12.15 -9.74 1.65
CA SER A 222 12.63 -11.05 1.19
C SER A 222 13.48 -11.78 2.23
N THR A 223 14.02 -11.09 3.24
CA THR A 223 14.81 -11.70 4.31
C THR A 223 13.93 -12.48 5.27
N ASP A 224 12.81 -11.88 5.67
CA ASP A 224 11.89 -12.45 6.64
C ASP A 224 10.67 -13.11 5.97
N LEU A 225 10.58 -13.05 4.63
CA LEU A 225 9.46 -13.54 3.83
C LEU A 225 8.12 -12.94 4.28
N GLN A 226 8.09 -11.62 4.43
CA GLN A 226 6.94 -10.89 4.93
C GLN A 226 6.48 -9.82 3.96
N LEU A 227 5.17 -9.62 3.89
CA LEU A 227 4.61 -8.39 3.37
C LEU A 227 4.54 -7.39 4.52
N MET A 228 5.29 -6.31 4.41
CA MET A 228 5.37 -5.24 5.40
C MET A 228 4.39 -4.13 5.05
N HIS A 229 3.91 -3.45 6.08
CA HIS A 229 3.11 -2.24 5.98
C HIS A 229 3.73 -1.13 6.82
N TYR A 230 4.09 -0.04 6.16
CA TYR A 230 4.57 1.19 6.76
C TYR A 230 3.48 2.27 6.69
N ASP A 231 3.17 2.90 7.81
CA ASP A 231 2.09 3.88 7.95
C ASP A 231 2.45 5.31 7.51
N GLY A 232 3.65 5.50 6.96
CA GLY A 232 4.14 6.81 6.55
C GLY A 232 4.76 7.65 7.68
N ALA A 233 4.72 7.16 8.93
CA ALA A 233 5.26 7.85 10.10
C ALA A 233 6.31 6.99 10.84
N ASN A 234 5.87 6.22 11.82
CA ASN A 234 6.78 5.50 12.72
C ASN A 234 6.52 4.00 12.81
N THR A 235 5.44 3.49 12.20
CA THR A 235 5.02 2.10 12.36
C THR A 235 5.32 1.31 11.09
N ASP A 236 6.16 0.29 11.21
CA ASP A 236 6.51 -0.64 10.13
C ASP A 236 6.28 -2.06 10.64
N LEU A 237 5.16 -2.67 10.28
CA LEU A 237 4.69 -3.95 10.82
C LEU A 237 4.44 -4.97 9.72
N PRO A 238 4.70 -6.26 9.99
CA PRO A 238 4.31 -7.31 9.06
C PRO A 238 2.79 -7.48 9.03
N VAL A 239 2.23 -7.57 7.82
CA VAL A 239 0.80 -7.84 7.56
C VAL A 239 0.59 -9.32 7.28
N ILE A 240 1.52 -9.93 6.53
CA ILE A 240 1.45 -11.33 6.13
C ILE A 240 2.83 -11.96 6.25
N ASP A 241 2.89 -13.12 6.91
CA ASP A 241 4.09 -13.95 6.99
C ASP A 241 4.11 -15.03 5.91
N ASN A 242 5.29 -15.59 5.66
CA ASN A 242 5.54 -16.67 4.70
C ASN A 242 5.13 -16.32 3.27
N VAL A 243 5.37 -15.09 2.90
CA VAL A 243 5.16 -14.57 1.55
C VAL A 243 6.34 -14.99 0.67
N VAL A 244 6.05 -15.56 -0.49
CA VAL A 244 7.06 -16.00 -1.48
C VAL A 244 7.23 -14.98 -2.58
N LYS A 245 6.12 -14.33 -2.97
CA LYS A 245 6.11 -13.33 -4.03
C LYS A 245 5.01 -12.31 -3.77
N VAL A 246 5.36 -11.04 -3.99
CA VAL A 246 4.41 -9.93 -4.15
C VAL A 246 4.78 -9.25 -5.46
N GLN A 247 3.77 -8.88 -6.24
CA GLN A 247 3.97 -8.11 -7.46
C GLN A 247 2.76 -7.22 -7.70
N PHE A 248 3.02 -5.96 -8.00
CA PHE A 248 2.03 -4.97 -8.39
C PHE A 248 2.16 -4.67 -9.87
N GLU A 249 1.06 -4.81 -10.60
CA GLU A 249 0.97 -4.49 -12.03
C GLU A 249 -0.02 -3.32 -12.20
N TYR A 250 0.32 -2.38 -13.06
CA TYR A 250 -0.42 -1.15 -13.23
C TYR A 250 -1.10 -1.10 -14.58
N PHE A 251 -2.33 -0.59 -14.59
CA PHE A 251 -3.12 -0.38 -15.80
C PHE A 251 -3.69 1.02 -15.77
N GLY A 252 -3.70 1.70 -16.89
CA GLY A 252 -4.10 3.10 -16.91
C GLY A 252 -4.57 3.64 -18.22
N GLU A 253 -4.67 4.96 -18.27
CA GLU A 253 -5.14 5.75 -19.40
C GLU A 253 -4.12 5.71 -20.53
N PRO A 254 -4.48 5.23 -21.74
CA PRO A 254 -3.57 5.26 -22.88
C PRO A 254 -3.35 6.67 -23.42
N GLU A 255 -4.37 7.53 -23.36
CA GLU A 255 -4.32 8.87 -23.91
C GLU A 255 -3.70 9.86 -22.92
N PRO A 256 -2.94 10.86 -23.43
CA PRO A 256 -2.41 11.94 -22.61
C PRO A 256 -3.53 12.81 -22.01
N PRO A 257 -3.23 13.58 -20.95
CA PRO A 257 -4.23 14.50 -20.39
C PRO A 257 -4.65 15.55 -21.41
N ARG A 258 -5.94 15.93 -21.39
CA ARG A 258 -6.49 16.95 -22.27
C ARG A 258 -6.99 18.13 -21.44
N LEU A 259 -6.87 19.34 -21.99
CA LEU A 259 -7.50 20.51 -21.44
C LEU A 259 -9.01 20.43 -21.68
N LEU A 260 -9.78 20.67 -20.64
CA LEU A 260 -11.24 20.73 -20.75
C LEU A 260 -11.66 22.12 -21.26
N PRO A 261 -12.74 22.20 -22.07
CA PRO A 261 -13.23 23.49 -22.57
C PRO A 261 -13.54 24.44 -21.42
N THR A 262 -13.05 25.67 -21.53
CA THR A 262 -13.20 26.74 -20.53
C THR A 262 -14.60 27.29 -20.36
N ALA A 263 -15.61 26.70 -20.98
CA ALA A 263 -16.99 27.22 -21.00
C ALA A 263 -17.63 27.45 -19.62
N VAL A 264 -17.00 27.01 -18.53
CA VAL A 264 -17.66 27.04 -17.22
C VAL A 264 -16.87 27.78 -16.11
N LEU A 265 -15.55 27.93 -16.19
CA LEU A 265 -14.81 28.54 -15.08
C LEU A 265 -13.55 29.27 -15.55
N SER A 266 -13.53 30.58 -15.50
CA SER A 266 -12.32 31.39 -15.45
C SER A 266 -11.59 31.07 -14.11
N SER A 267 -10.79 30.00 -14.10
CA SER A 267 -10.01 29.63 -12.93
C SER A 267 -8.71 30.45 -12.90
N PRO A 268 -8.39 31.16 -11.81
CA PRO A 268 -7.14 31.90 -11.70
C PRO A 268 -5.90 30.98 -11.70
N VAL A 269 -6.08 29.67 -11.52
CA VAL A 269 -5.01 28.65 -11.46
C VAL A 269 -4.83 27.87 -12.78
N GLY A 270 -5.52 28.27 -13.85
CA GLY A 270 -5.42 27.63 -15.17
C GLY A 270 -6.64 26.77 -15.54
N PRO A 271 -6.65 26.22 -16.76
CA PRO A 271 -7.74 25.39 -17.26
C PRO A 271 -7.82 24.04 -16.52
N TRP A 272 -9.01 23.45 -16.49
CA TRP A 272 -9.19 22.09 -15.99
C TRP A 272 -8.61 21.06 -16.96
N THR A 273 -8.16 19.94 -16.42
CA THR A 273 -7.59 18.80 -17.16
C THR A 273 -8.41 17.54 -16.91
N THR A 274 -8.25 16.54 -17.78
CA THR A 274 -8.86 15.22 -17.55
C THR A 274 -8.20 14.47 -16.41
N TYR A 275 -6.90 14.71 -16.17
CA TYR A 275 -6.15 14.22 -15.02
C TYR A 275 -4.82 14.99 -14.89
N GLY A 276 -4.22 14.91 -13.71
CA GLY A 276 -2.93 15.54 -13.40
C GLY A 276 -3.00 17.05 -13.15
N PRO A 277 -1.86 17.66 -12.77
CA PRO A 277 -1.77 19.08 -12.43
C PRO A 277 -2.20 19.98 -13.58
N ARG A 278 -2.97 21.02 -13.23
CA ARG A 278 -3.42 22.01 -14.18
C ARG A 278 -2.27 22.91 -14.60
N PRO A 279 -2.04 23.14 -15.90
CA PRO A 279 -1.03 24.10 -16.31
C PRO A 279 -1.46 25.52 -15.91
N PRO A 280 -0.51 26.43 -15.62
CA PRO A 280 -0.79 27.83 -15.43
C PRO A 280 -1.51 28.43 -16.64
N VAL A 281 -2.21 29.55 -16.45
CA VAL A 281 -2.74 30.31 -17.57
C VAL A 281 -1.59 30.76 -18.48
N LEU A 282 -1.77 30.72 -19.79
CA LEU A 282 -0.77 31.18 -20.76
C LEU A 282 -0.24 32.58 -20.42
N GLY A 283 1.08 32.74 -20.47
CA GLY A 283 1.76 33.99 -20.10
C GLY A 283 1.85 34.26 -18.60
N LYS A 284 1.47 33.29 -17.76
CA LYS A 284 1.72 33.34 -16.30
C LYS A 284 2.88 32.43 -15.96
N PRO A 285 3.76 32.89 -15.03
CA PRO A 285 4.89 32.08 -14.59
C PRO A 285 4.41 30.80 -13.90
N SER A 286 5.16 29.74 -14.08
CA SER A 286 5.05 28.52 -13.30
C SER A 286 5.98 28.60 -12.10
N ASN A 287 5.56 28.01 -10.97
CA ASN A 287 6.45 27.81 -9.80
C ASN A 287 7.42 26.62 -9.99
N THR A 288 7.49 26.09 -11.21
CA THR A 288 8.34 24.98 -11.61
C THR A 288 9.36 25.41 -12.65
N SER A 289 10.32 24.55 -12.97
CA SER A 289 11.34 24.80 -14.01
C SER A 289 10.82 24.76 -15.44
N TYR A 290 9.52 24.48 -15.65
CA TYR A 290 8.94 24.27 -16.98
C TYR A 290 8.62 25.54 -17.79
N GLY A 291 8.70 26.71 -17.19
CA GLY A 291 8.43 27.98 -17.88
C GLY A 291 6.97 28.39 -17.91
N ASP A 292 6.70 29.55 -18.53
CA ASP A 292 5.41 30.21 -18.50
C ASP A 292 4.30 29.39 -19.20
N GLY A 293 3.17 29.21 -18.52
CA GLY A 293 2.04 28.46 -19.04
C GLY A 293 2.25 26.94 -19.13
N ALA A 294 3.40 26.43 -18.67
CA ALA A 294 3.75 25.02 -18.73
C ALA A 294 3.87 24.38 -17.33
N ASN A 295 3.75 23.07 -17.27
CA ASN A 295 4.01 22.26 -16.08
C ASN A 295 4.51 20.84 -16.49
N CYS A 296 4.54 19.90 -15.57
CA CYS A 296 5.00 18.54 -15.87
C CYS A 296 4.10 17.77 -16.85
N THR A 297 2.84 18.12 -16.98
CA THR A 297 1.89 17.42 -17.87
C THR A 297 1.62 18.15 -19.18
N PHE A 298 1.89 19.48 -19.24
CA PHE A 298 1.67 20.31 -20.43
C PHE A 298 2.88 21.18 -20.75
N GLN A 299 3.14 21.38 -22.02
CA GLN A 299 4.11 22.33 -22.57
C GLN A 299 3.43 23.34 -23.48
N VAL A 300 4.11 24.45 -23.76
CA VAL A 300 3.64 25.46 -24.70
C VAL A 300 4.40 25.32 -26.00
N VAL A 301 3.67 25.03 -27.08
CA VAL A 301 4.19 24.95 -28.45
C VAL A 301 3.38 25.91 -29.31
N ASP A 302 4.05 26.86 -29.99
CA ASP A 302 3.40 27.86 -30.82
C ASP A 302 2.27 28.65 -30.15
N GLY A 303 2.42 28.91 -28.84
CA GLY A 303 1.41 29.61 -28.04
C GLY A 303 0.19 28.77 -27.63
N VAL A 304 0.24 27.45 -27.82
CA VAL A 304 -0.81 26.50 -27.44
C VAL A 304 -0.29 25.54 -26.39
N GLN A 305 -1.07 25.26 -25.36
CA GLN A 305 -0.76 24.24 -24.36
C GLN A 305 -1.07 22.85 -24.92
N VAL A 306 -0.04 22.02 -25.05
CA VAL A 306 -0.12 20.63 -25.54
C VAL A 306 0.41 19.66 -24.47
N PRO A 307 -0.11 18.42 -24.40
CA PRO A 307 0.40 17.44 -23.45
C PRO A 307 1.88 17.12 -23.67
N ARG A 308 2.57 16.83 -22.57
CA ARG A 308 3.96 16.28 -22.62
C ARG A 308 3.96 14.76 -22.74
N LEU A 309 2.97 14.11 -22.12
CA LEU A 309 2.85 12.66 -22.13
C LEU A 309 2.44 12.16 -23.53
N GLU A 310 3.07 11.09 -23.97
CA GLU A 310 2.76 10.46 -25.25
C GLU A 310 1.53 9.55 -25.15
N SER A 311 0.86 9.29 -26.29
CA SER A 311 -0.16 8.26 -26.38
C SER A 311 0.47 6.86 -26.33
N LEU A 312 -0.01 5.99 -25.44
CA LEU A 312 0.49 4.62 -25.29
C LEU A 312 -0.18 3.61 -26.22
N SER A 313 -1.20 4.02 -26.97
CA SER A 313 -1.88 3.14 -27.93
C SER A 313 -2.30 3.86 -29.20
N ALA A 314 -2.21 3.17 -30.32
CA ALA A 314 -2.72 3.65 -31.59
C ALA A 314 -4.27 3.51 -31.65
N GLY A 315 -4.99 4.32 -30.84
CA GLY A 315 -6.46 4.40 -30.90
C GLY A 315 -7.21 3.28 -30.16
N GLY A 316 -6.63 2.70 -29.09
CA GLY A 316 -7.31 1.71 -28.24
C GLY A 316 -8.34 2.36 -27.29
N VAL A 317 -9.49 1.72 -27.15
CA VAL A 317 -10.50 2.07 -26.15
C VAL A 317 -10.28 1.21 -24.91
N GLY A 318 -10.06 1.83 -23.74
CA GLY A 318 -9.91 1.13 -22.46
C GLY A 318 -8.55 1.34 -21.80
N GLN A 319 -8.35 0.66 -20.68
CA GLN A 319 -7.10 0.72 -19.93
C GLN A 319 -6.04 -0.19 -20.57
N VAL A 320 -4.80 0.30 -20.63
CA VAL A 320 -3.65 -0.45 -21.13
C VAL A 320 -2.71 -0.82 -19.97
N PRO A 321 -1.92 -1.90 -20.10
CA PRO A 321 -0.84 -2.17 -19.17
C PRO A 321 0.18 -1.02 -19.22
N LEU A 322 0.63 -0.59 -18.05
CA LEU A 322 1.64 0.44 -17.90
C LEU A 322 2.95 -0.25 -17.52
N PRO A 323 3.92 -0.36 -18.44
CA PRO A 323 5.18 -1.03 -18.16
C PRO A 323 6.05 -0.20 -17.22
N PRO A 324 6.94 -0.82 -16.43
CA PRO A 324 7.79 -0.14 -15.45
C PRO A 324 8.67 0.97 -16.01
N GLU A 325 9.04 0.87 -17.26
CA GLU A 325 9.96 1.78 -17.92
C GLU A 325 9.40 3.20 -18.02
N ILE A 326 8.07 3.34 -18.21
CA ILE A 326 7.43 4.66 -18.33
C ILE A 326 7.32 5.43 -17.01
N PHE A 327 7.68 4.82 -15.87
CA PHE A 327 7.60 5.46 -14.57
C PHE A 327 8.92 6.04 -14.08
N GLN A 328 9.95 6.05 -14.94
CA GLN A 328 11.32 6.38 -14.56
C GLN A 328 12.03 7.37 -15.50
N ASP A 329 11.38 7.77 -16.58
CA ASP A 329 11.97 8.61 -17.63
C ASP A 329 11.41 10.05 -17.68
N GLY A 330 10.39 10.35 -16.87
CA GLY A 330 9.73 11.65 -16.78
C GLY A 330 8.66 11.84 -17.87
N PRO A 331 8.08 13.01 -17.97
CA PRO A 331 8.42 14.26 -17.26
C PRO A 331 8.13 14.22 -15.75
N TRP A 332 8.97 14.90 -14.97
CA TRP A 332 8.90 14.89 -13.51
C TRP A 332 7.94 15.95 -12.98
N CYS A 333 7.01 15.54 -12.08
CA CYS A 333 6.12 16.43 -11.35
C CYS A 333 6.60 16.66 -9.91
N PRO A 334 6.58 17.91 -9.40
CA PRO A 334 6.30 19.14 -10.12
C PRO A 334 7.40 19.52 -11.12
N ASP A 335 8.66 19.17 -10.86
CA ASP A 335 9.82 19.27 -11.75
C ASP A 335 11.00 18.41 -11.26
N GLU A 336 12.04 18.29 -12.07
CA GLU A 336 13.21 17.44 -11.82
C GLU A 336 14.03 17.87 -10.58
N SER A 337 13.96 19.12 -10.17
CA SER A 337 14.76 19.67 -9.06
C SER A 337 14.20 19.30 -7.68
N ARG A 338 12.98 18.77 -7.61
CA ARG A 338 12.29 18.50 -6.35
C ARG A 338 12.63 17.13 -5.79
N ALA A 339 12.89 17.07 -4.48
CA ALA A 339 13.10 15.80 -3.77
C ALA A 339 11.85 14.90 -3.78
N SER A 340 10.66 15.50 -3.66
CA SER A 340 9.36 14.83 -3.69
C SER A 340 8.81 14.61 -5.10
N ARG A 341 9.66 14.72 -6.16
CA ARG A 341 9.20 14.53 -7.53
C ARG A 341 8.71 13.12 -7.78
N PHE A 342 7.78 13.01 -8.71
CA PHE A 342 7.28 11.74 -9.21
C PHE A 342 7.12 11.83 -10.73
N ASP A 343 7.13 10.68 -11.40
CA ASP A 343 6.92 10.61 -12.84
C ASP A 343 5.46 10.92 -13.19
N ALA A 344 5.23 11.78 -14.19
CA ALA A 344 3.89 12.19 -14.58
C ALA A 344 3.03 11.02 -15.11
N ASP A 345 3.64 9.96 -15.62
CA ASP A 345 2.94 8.75 -16.06
C ASP A 345 2.25 8.00 -14.92
N LEU A 346 2.66 8.22 -13.66
CA LEU A 346 1.93 7.69 -12.50
C LEU A 346 0.50 8.23 -12.39
N LEU A 347 0.23 9.42 -12.93
CA LEU A 347 -1.10 10.00 -12.97
C LEU A 347 -2.07 9.27 -13.92
N ARG A 348 -1.56 8.40 -14.81
CA ARG A 348 -2.37 7.55 -15.70
C ARG A 348 -2.97 6.34 -15.00
N ILE A 349 -2.43 5.92 -13.86
CA ILE A 349 -2.85 4.69 -13.17
C ILE A 349 -4.34 4.76 -12.85
N ARG A 350 -5.08 3.71 -13.25
CA ARG A 350 -6.53 3.56 -13.00
C ARG A 350 -6.90 2.26 -12.33
N ARG A 351 -6.04 1.26 -12.44
CA ARG A 351 -6.24 -0.06 -11.87
C ARG A 351 -4.90 -0.64 -11.45
N VAL A 352 -4.88 -1.31 -10.32
CA VAL A 352 -3.74 -2.06 -9.82
C VAL A 352 -4.14 -3.52 -9.71
N ARG A 353 -3.33 -4.40 -10.27
CA ARG A 353 -3.41 -5.84 -10.04
C ARG A 353 -2.37 -6.22 -9.00
N VAL A 354 -2.80 -6.98 -8.02
CA VAL A 354 -1.93 -7.53 -6.99
C VAL A 354 -1.80 -9.03 -7.20
N ASN A 355 -0.58 -9.51 -7.33
CA ASN A 355 -0.23 -10.92 -7.37
C ASN A 355 0.48 -11.26 -6.06
N LEU A 356 -0.12 -12.14 -5.26
CA LEU A 356 0.38 -12.53 -3.95
C LEU A 356 0.48 -14.03 -3.86
N ARG A 357 1.66 -14.55 -3.48
CA ARG A 357 1.92 -15.97 -3.31
C ARG A 357 2.48 -16.26 -1.92
N LEU A 358 1.84 -17.20 -1.23
CA LEU A 358 2.17 -17.63 0.11
C LEU A 358 2.56 -19.09 0.15
N GLN A 359 3.46 -19.44 1.06
CA GLN A 359 3.80 -20.81 1.44
C GLN A 359 3.32 -21.11 2.86
N VAL A 360 3.23 -22.37 3.21
CA VAL A 360 2.94 -22.79 4.59
C VAL A 360 4.07 -22.45 5.53
N GLY A 361 3.73 -22.21 6.81
CA GLY A 361 4.70 -21.87 7.86
C GLY A 361 5.68 -22.99 8.14
N LEU A 362 5.20 -24.23 8.26
CA LEU A 362 6.03 -25.39 8.55
C LEU A 362 6.83 -25.85 7.32
N PRO A 363 8.18 -25.77 7.33
CA PRO A 363 9.01 -26.17 6.18
C PRO A 363 8.83 -27.63 5.76
N THR A 364 8.51 -28.52 6.72
CA THR A 364 8.31 -29.95 6.46
C THR A 364 7.04 -30.26 5.66
N LEU A 365 6.10 -29.35 5.61
CA LEU A 365 4.85 -29.50 4.86
C LEU A 365 4.87 -28.78 3.51
N ARG A 366 5.93 -28.05 3.18
CA ARG A 366 6.04 -27.32 1.90
C ARG A 366 6.16 -28.28 0.75
N GLY A 367 5.36 -28.04 -0.29
CA GLY A 367 5.38 -28.80 -1.55
C GLY A 367 6.65 -28.55 -2.37
N PRO A 368 6.96 -29.36 -3.39
CA PRO A 368 8.11 -29.15 -4.24
C PRO A 368 7.96 -27.87 -5.05
N ALA A 369 9.05 -27.15 -5.17
CA ALA A 369 9.15 -26.02 -6.05
C ALA A 369 8.82 -26.42 -7.50
N GLY A 370 7.98 -25.68 -8.17
CA GLY A 370 7.77 -25.79 -9.61
C GLY A 370 6.69 -26.74 -10.12
N LEU A 371 5.99 -27.50 -9.28
CA LEU A 371 4.90 -28.36 -9.75
C LEU A 371 3.63 -27.58 -10.16
N LEU A 372 3.37 -26.44 -9.54
CA LEU A 372 2.17 -25.63 -9.78
C LEU A 372 2.47 -24.27 -10.39
N TRP A 373 3.71 -23.80 -10.33
CA TRP A 373 4.11 -22.47 -10.73
C TRP A 373 5.36 -22.51 -11.61
N SER A 374 5.39 -21.70 -12.64
CA SER A 374 6.52 -21.58 -13.56
C SER A 374 7.81 -21.06 -12.89
N ASN A 375 7.67 -20.32 -11.81
CA ASN A 375 8.78 -19.87 -10.98
C ASN A 375 8.82 -20.75 -9.74
N GLY A 376 9.93 -21.45 -9.53
CA GLY A 376 10.10 -22.37 -8.44
C GLY A 376 9.69 -21.78 -7.08
N GLY A 377 8.99 -22.53 -6.27
CA GLY A 377 8.72 -22.19 -4.89
C GLY A 377 9.98 -22.34 -4.03
N THR A 378 9.89 -21.94 -2.79
CA THR A 378 10.97 -22.07 -1.80
C THR A 378 11.00 -23.43 -1.09
N SER A 379 10.18 -24.36 -1.51
CA SER A 379 10.09 -25.71 -0.96
C SER A 379 11.40 -26.48 -1.12
N GLN A 380 11.94 -26.96 -0.01
CA GLN A 380 13.25 -27.61 0.03
C GLN A 380 13.17 -29.14 0.12
N SER A 381 11.99 -29.72 0.38
CA SER A 381 11.84 -31.16 0.59
C SER A 381 11.07 -31.84 -0.54
N GLY A 382 11.48 -33.04 -0.91
CA GLY A 382 10.77 -33.89 -1.87
C GLY A 382 9.46 -34.48 -1.36
N TYR A 383 9.10 -34.27 -0.08
CA TYR A 383 7.84 -34.70 0.52
C TYR A 383 6.92 -33.47 0.66
N HIS A 384 5.85 -33.49 -0.09
CA HIS A 384 4.95 -32.34 -0.23
C HIS A 384 3.55 -32.73 0.21
N MET A 385 3.03 -31.95 1.10
CA MET A 385 1.65 -32.09 1.52
C MET A 385 0.81 -30.85 1.16
N ILE A 386 1.40 -29.68 1.09
CA ILE A 386 0.68 -28.44 0.86
C ILE A 386 1.44 -27.56 -0.16
N PRO A 387 0.83 -27.28 -1.32
CA PRO A 387 1.40 -26.37 -2.30
C PRO A 387 1.28 -24.93 -1.83
N ASP A 388 2.12 -24.05 -2.40
CA ASP A 388 1.96 -22.62 -2.27
C ASP A 388 0.59 -22.19 -2.81
N GLN A 389 -0.02 -21.20 -2.20
CA GLN A 389 -1.24 -20.57 -2.70
C GLN A 389 -0.92 -19.23 -3.34
N GLU A 390 -1.46 -19.02 -4.53
CA GLU A 390 -1.38 -17.75 -5.23
C GLU A 390 -2.77 -17.17 -5.43
N ILE A 391 -2.87 -15.87 -5.19
CA ILE A 391 -4.06 -15.09 -5.48
C ILE A 391 -3.68 -13.87 -6.32
N HIS A 392 -4.54 -13.54 -7.27
CA HIS A 392 -4.47 -12.28 -8.00
C HIS A 392 -5.83 -11.61 -7.97
N PHE A 393 -5.83 -10.33 -7.75
CA PHE A 393 -7.03 -9.51 -7.75
C PHE A 393 -6.75 -8.13 -8.29
N ASP A 394 -7.76 -7.56 -8.94
CA ASP A 394 -7.71 -6.23 -9.51
C ASP A 394 -8.47 -5.25 -8.62
N VAL A 395 -7.87 -4.08 -8.37
CA VAL A 395 -8.53 -3.00 -7.66
C VAL A 395 -8.53 -1.76 -8.53
N THR A 396 -9.71 -1.15 -8.66
CA THR A 396 -9.88 0.14 -9.33
C THR A 396 -10.19 1.19 -8.26
N PRO A 397 -9.24 2.08 -7.94
CA PRO A 397 -9.44 3.15 -6.98
C PRO A 397 -10.58 4.07 -7.47
N ARG A 398 -11.59 4.27 -6.63
CA ARG A 398 -12.80 5.00 -7.03
C ARG A 398 -12.51 6.43 -7.44
N ASN A 399 -11.61 7.07 -6.71
CA ASN A 399 -11.35 8.51 -6.85
C ASN A 399 -10.41 8.87 -8.01
N MET A 400 -9.71 7.88 -8.57
CA MET A 400 -8.89 8.05 -9.77
C MET A 400 -9.73 8.10 -11.06
N ASN A 401 -11.00 7.73 -10.99
CA ASN A 401 -11.93 7.68 -12.12
C ASN A 401 -13.06 8.71 -12.04
N LEU A 402 -13.03 9.60 -11.03
CA LEU A 402 -14.02 10.69 -10.91
C LEU A 402 -13.70 11.79 -11.93
N GLY A 403 -14.72 12.20 -12.70
CA GLY A 403 -14.60 13.29 -13.68
C GLY A 403 -14.57 12.84 -15.14
N ARG A 404 -14.93 11.60 -15.41
CA ARG A 404 -15.12 11.06 -16.77
C ARG A 404 -16.56 11.18 -17.25
#